data_45da0fa9e411834a2c175e9077064ba9
#
_entry.id   45da0fa9e411834a2c175e9077064ba9
#
_cell.length_a   1.000
_cell.length_b   1.000
_cell.length_c   1.000
_cell.angle_alpha   90.00
_cell.angle_beta   90.00
_cell.angle_gamma   90.00
#
_symmetry.space_group_name_H-M   'P 1'
#
loop_
_entity.id
_entity.type
_entity.pdbx_description
1 polymer ?
#
loop_
_entity_poly.entity_id
_entity_poly.type
_entity_poly.pdbx_seq_one_letter_code
_entity_poly.pdbx_strand_id
1 'polypeptide(L)'
;MPISWWKALAFLLLGAGPAAAQQVKLPPGAIRWSASRPLVVADFKGRPKTSQGHAALTSANINTGATCRGNVFAGTAQASFDPASSWVREPGSMTPALLRHEQLHFDIAEVYARRLRQQLAAMHTTCDRLGGTFDRISQAAYTAWQQAEDDYDRDTNHGLQHERQARWETQVHQQLRELAAFAEKDA
;
A
#
# COMPACT_ATOMS: atom_id res chain seq x y z
N MET A 1 48.57 -42.63 -32.30
CA MET A 1 48.05 -41.33 -31.94
C MET A 1 46.65 -41.53 -31.35
N PRO A 2 46.45 -41.40 -30.04
CA PRO A 2 45.08 -41.48 -29.43
C PRO A 2 44.47 -40.11 -29.30
N ILE A 3 43.26 -39.98 -29.82
CA ILE A 3 42.41 -38.78 -29.73
C ILE A 3 41.74 -38.76 -28.37
N SER A 4 42.09 -37.75 -27.56
CA SER A 4 41.53 -37.53 -26.23
C SER A 4 40.16 -36.80 -26.38
N TRP A 5 39.09 -37.43 -25.90
CA TRP A 5 37.75 -36.87 -25.86
C TRP A 5 37.54 -36.16 -24.50
N TRP A 6 37.62 -34.86 -24.50
CA TRP A 6 37.24 -34.06 -23.30
C TRP A 6 35.71 -33.94 -23.28
N LYS A 7 35.10 -34.62 -22.32
CA LYS A 7 33.68 -34.44 -21.99
C LYS A 7 33.53 -33.13 -21.20
N ALA A 8 33.00 -32.12 -21.87
CA ALA A 8 32.55 -30.90 -21.18
C ALA A 8 31.28 -31.19 -20.37
N LEU A 9 31.42 -31.19 -19.04
CA LEU A 9 30.27 -31.17 -18.12
C LEU A 9 29.72 -29.76 -18.11
N ALA A 10 28.56 -29.56 -18.75
CA ALA A 10 27.78 -28.35 -18.61
C ALA A 10 27.09 -28.36 -17.23
N PHE A 11 27.53 -27.52 -16.28
CA PHE A 11 26.84 -27.24 -15.04
C PHE A 11 25.62 -26.38 -15.36
N LEU A 12 24.44 -26.96 -15.33
CA LEU A 12 23.14 -26.23 -15.28
C LEU A 12 23.04 -25.54 -13.93
N LEU A 13 23.35 -24.25 -13.88
CA LEU A 13 22.99 -23.38 -12.76
C LEU A 13 21.47 -23.19 -12.78
N LEU A 14 20.77 -23.99 -12.01
CA LEU A 14 19.38 -23.74 -11.65
C LEU A 14 19.34 -22.46 -10.80
N GLY A 15 19.16 -21.32 -11.44
CA GLY A 15 18.92 -20.05 -10.77
C GLY A 15 17.61 -20.17 -10.01
N ALA A 16 17.68 -20.19 -8.69
CA ALA A 16 16.51 -19.96 -7.85
C ALA A 16 15.99 -18.55 -8.15
N GLY A 17 14.92 -18.45 -8.93
CA GLY A 17 14.22 -17.19 -9.15
C GLY A 17 13.75 -16.60 -7.80
N PRO A 18 13.63 -15.29 -7.67
CA PRO A 18 13.14 -14.67 -6.45
C PRO A 18 11.77 -15.27 -6.10
N ALA A 19 11.64 -15.77 -4.88
CA ALA A 19 10.37 -16.28 -4.39
C ALA A 19 9.32 -15.16 -4.53
N ALA A 20 8.33 -15.39 -5.39
CA ALA A 20 7.23 -14.44 -5.56
C ALA A 20 6.61 -14.17 -4.18
N ALA A 21 6.67 -12.92 -3.73
CA ALA A 21 6.03 -12.51 -2.48
C ALA A 21 4.54 -12.84 -2.60
N GLN A 22 4.03 -13.61 -1.66
CA GLN A 22 2.62 -14.00 -1.67
C GLN A 22 1.77 -12.76 -1.42
N GLN A 23 0.88 -12.45 -2.36
CA GLN A 23 -0.01 -11.29 -2.24
C GLN A 23 -0.88 -11.40 -0.98
N VAL A 24 -1.08 -10.27 -0.29
CA VAL A 24 -2.00 -10.19 0.84
C VAL A 24 -3.42 -10.44 0.33
N LYS A 25 -4.15 -11.33 0.99
CA LYS A 25 -5.57 -11.51 0.72
C LYS A 25 -6.33 -10.31 1.29
N LEU A 26 -6.90 -9.50 0.41
CA LEU A 26 -7.72 -8.37 0.80
C LEU A 26 -9.13 -8.84 1.24
N PRO A 27 -9.83 -8.03 2.06
CA PRO A 27 -11.24 -8.24 2.35
C PRO A 27 -12.08 -8.32 1.06
N PRO A 28 -13.19 -9.07 1.05
CA PRO A 28 -14.08 -9.14 -0.11
C PRO A 28 -14.57 -7.75 -0.53
N GLY A 29 -14.45 -7.45 -1.84
CA GLY A 29 -14.90 -6.18 -2.39
C GLY A 29 -13.94 -5.00 -2.18
N ALA A 30 -12.85 -5.15 -1.43
CA ALA A 30 -11.85 -4.12 -1.29
C ALA A 30 -11.11 -3.86 -2.62
N ILE A 31 -10.80 -2.60 -2.88
CA ILE A 31 -10.08 -2.15 -4.06
C ILE A 31 -8.60 -2.00 -3.68
N ARG A 32 -7.73 -2.69 -4.41
CA ARG A 32 -6.27 -2.54 -4.30
C ARG A 32 -5.84 -1.19 -4.87
N TRP A 33 -4.87 -0.53 -4.23
CA TRP A 33 -4.29 0.66 -4.81
C TRP A 33 -3.56 0.33 -6.12
N SER A 34 -3.78 1.15 -7.14
CA SER A 34 -3.05 1.10 -8.40
C SER A 34 -2.95 2.51 -9.00
N ALA A 35 -1.78 2.86 -9.54
CA ALA A 35 -1.58 4.12 -10.24
C ALA A 35 -2.42 4.23 -11.52
N SER A 36 -2.80 3.10 -12.13
CA SER A 36 -3.61 3.02 -13.35
C SER A 36 -5.12 3.06 -13.08
N ARG A 37 -5.54 2.94 -11.81
CA ARG A 37 -6.95 2.92 -11.42
C ARG A 37 -7.24 3.87 -10.25
N PRO A 38 -7.36 5.17 -10.50
CA PRO A 38 -7.80 6.10 -9.47
C PRO A 38 -9.26 5.81 -9.03
N LEU A 39 -9.61 6.28 -7.83
CA LEU A 39 -10.97 6.19 -7.33
C LEU A 39 -11.93 7.00 -8.21
N VAL A 40 -13.15 6.47 -8.34
CA VAL A 40 -14.27 7.17 -8.96
C VAL A 40 -15.44 7.28 -7.98
N VAL A 41 -16.37 8.20 -8.22
CA VAL A 41 -17.53 8.41 -7.33
C VAL A 41 -18.32 7.12 -7.06
N ALA A 42 -18.42 6.24 -8.07
CA ALA A 42 -19.12 4.96 -7.96
C ALA A 42 -18.45 3.93 -7.01
N ASP A 43 -17.21 4.19 -6.58
CA ASP A 43 -16.52 3.33 -5.61
C ASP A 43 -17.03 3.56 -4.17
N PHE A 44 -17.59 4.73 -3.88
CA PHE A 44 -18.12 5.10 -2.57
C PHE A 44 -19.54 4.55 -2.39
N LYS A 45 -19.66 3.36 -1.79
CA LYS A 45 -20.92 2.60 -1.66
C LYS A 45 -21.48 2.60 -0.24
N GLY A 46 -20.73 3.15 0.72
CA GLY A 46 -21.14 3.22 2.11
C GLY A 46 -22.26 4.23 2.34
N ARG A 47 -22.83 4.18 3.53
CA ARG A 47 -23.85 5.15 3.98
C ARG A 47 -23.24 6.14 4.95
N PRO A 48 -23.48 7.45 4.79
CA PRO A 48 -23.01 8.46 5.73
C PRO A 48 -23.53 8.19 7.14
N LYS A 49 -22.63 8.28 8.12
CA LYS A 49 -23.04 8.30 9.55
C LYS A 49 -23.47 9.72 9.89
N THR A 50 -24.64 9.86 10.50
CA THR A 50 -25.31 11.14 10.73
C THR A 50 -24.57 12.12 11.66
N SER A 51 -23.64 11.63 12.46
CA SER A 51 -22.93 12.43 13.49
C SER A 51 -21.64 13.11 13.01
N GLN A 52 -21.19 12.85 11.78
CA GLN A 52 -19.94 13.43 11.26
C GLN A 52 -20.25 14.52 10.24
N GLY A 53 -19.66 15.70 10.41
CA GLY A 53 -19.87 16.88 9.54
C GLY A 53 -19.17 16.80 8.17
N HIS A 54 -18.51 15.67 7.84
CA HIS A 54 -17.75 15.49 6.59
C HIS A 54 -18.67 15.37 5.35
N ALA A 55 -18.20 15.87 4.22
CA ALA A 55 -18.89 15.73 2.93
C ALA A 55 -18.71 14.33 2.29
N ALA A 56 -17.56 13.71 2.53
CA ALA A 56 -17.22 12.36 2.12
C ALA A 56 -16.30 11.71 3.16
N LEU A 57 -16.02 10.42 3.00
CA LEU A 57 -15.07 9.68 3.81
C LEU A 57 -14.46 8.55 2.98
N THR A 58 -13.14 8.50 2.95
CA THR A 58 -12.36 7.38 2.42
C THR A 58 -11.96 6.43 3.55
N SER A 59 -12.40 5.18 3.46
CA SER A 59 -11.94 4.10 4.32
C SER A 59 -10.81 3.35 3.63
N ALA A 60 -9.58 3.82 3.81
CA ALA A 60 -8.38 3.11 3.38
C ALA A 60 -7.85 2.20 4.49
N ASN A 61 -7.01 1.23 4.14
CA ASN A 61 -6.32 0.37 5.09
C ASN A 61 -4.98 -0.12 4.52
N ILE A 62 -4.05 -0.47 5.41
CA ILE A 62 -2.81 -1.18 5.08
C ILE A 62 -2.93 -2.61 5.61
N ASN A 63 -3.11 -3.55 4.69
CA ASN A 63 -3.21 -4.97 5.01
C ASN A 63 -1.81 -5.57 5.00
N THR A 64 -1.43 -6.30 6.04
CA THR A 64 -0.12 -6.90 6.16
C THR A 64 -0.18 -8.41 6.11
N GLY A 65 0.90 -9.04 5.66
CA GLY A 65 1.02 -10.49 5.63
C GLY A 65 2.47 -10.92 5.82
N ALA A 66 2.64 -12.12 6.36
CA ALA A 66 3.94 -12.75 6.52
C ALA A 66 3.88 -14.21 6.08
N THR A 67 4.93 -14.67 5.45
CA THR A 67 5.11 -16.08 5.08
C THR A 67 6.46 -16.59 5.53
N CYS A 68 6.52 -17.90 5.82
CA CYS A 68 7.73 -18.62 6.16
C CYS A 68 7.87 -19.83 5.25
N ARG A 69 8.90 -19.86 4.43
CA ARG A 69 9.21 -21.01 3.56
C ARG A 69 10.67 -21.42 3.77
N GLY A 70 10.91 -22.66 4.20
CA GLY A 70 12.26 -23.13 4.48
C GLY A 70 13.00 -22.24 5.50
N ASN A 71 12.30 -21.76 6.54
CA ASN A 71 12.78 -20.81 7.54
C ASN A 71 13.17 -19.42 6.99
N VAL A 72 12.83 -19.10 5.73
CA VAL A 72 13.02 -17.76 5.14
C VAL A 72 11.75 -16.94 5.35
N PHE A 73 11.91 -15.81 6.06
CA PHE A 73 10.84 -14.84 6.26
C PHE A 73 10.63 -13.99 5.01
N ALA A 74 9.36 -13.77 4.65
CA ALA A 74 8.96 -12.76 3.69
C ALA A 74 7.70 -12.03 4.20
N GLY A 75 7.82 -10.73 4.40
CA GLY A 75 6.71 -9.86 4.81
C GLY A 75 6.21 -9.03 3.63
N THR A 76 4.93 -8.69 3.65
CA THR A 76 4.30 -7.83 2.64
C THR A 76 3.26 -6.91 3.25
N ALA A 77 2.94 -5.83 2.55
CA ALA A 77 1.91 -4.86 2.94
C ALA A 77 1.18 -4.38 1.69
N GLN A 78 -0.13 -4.13 1.79
CA GLN A 78 -0.98 -3.73 0.67
C GLN A 78 -1.95 -2.65 1.09
N ALA A 79 -1.93 -1.49 0.42
CA ALA A 79 -2.97 -0.50 0.57
C ALA A 79 -4.27 -0.94 -0.12
N SER A 80 -5.39 -0.78 0.57
CA SER A 80 -6.72 -1.07 0.05
C SER A 80 -7.72 0.00 0.44
N PHE A 81 -8.73 0.18 -0.39
CA PHE A 81 -9.90 1.02 -0.15
C PHE A 81 -11.11 0.10 0.06
N ASP A 82 -11.92 0.39 1.08
CA ASP A 82 -13.17 -0.32 1.35
C ASP A 82 -14.38 0.47 0.82
N PRO A 83 -14.98 0.04 -0.30
CA PRO A 83 -16.16 0.69 -0.86
C PRO A 83 -17.36 0.72 0.10
N ALA A 84 -17.54 -0.32 0.89
CA ALA A 84 -18.72 -0.45 1.76
C ALA A 84 -18.67 0.50 2.98
N SER A 85 -17.46 0.86 3.41
CA SER A 85 -17.22 1.80 4.50
C SER A 85 -16.92 3.22 4.03
N SER A 86 -16.64 3.43 2.74
CA SER A 86 -16.40 4.74 2.13
C SER A 86 -17.69 5.31 1.57
N TRP A 87 -17.94 6.58 1.85
CA TRP A 87 -19.22 7.19 1.48
C TRP A 87 -19.09 8.66 1.07
N VAL A 88 -20.06 9.14 0.31
CA VAL A 88 -20.31 10.55 -0.01
C VAL A 88 -21.66 10.90 0.59
N ARG A 89 -21.75 12.02 1.31
CA ARG A 89 -22.99 12.43 1.99
C ARG A 89 -24.12 12.65 1.00
N GLU A 90 -23.83 13.37 -0.07
CA GLU A 90 -24.76 13.62 -1.16
C GLU A 90 -24.07 13.25 -2.47
N PRO A 91 -24.43 12.17 -3.15
CA PRO A 91 -23.72 11.70 -4.35
C PRO A 91 -23.54 12.76 -5.44
N GLY A 92 -24.48 13.70 -5.55
CA GLY A 92 -24.38 14.83 -6.50
C GLY A 92 -23.45 15.95 -6.07
N SER A 93 -22.91 15.93 -4.84
CA SER A 93 -22.00 16.95 -4.29
C SER A 93 -20.51 16.60 -4.42
N MET A 94 -20.18 15.43 -4.94
CA MET A 94 -18.77 15.03 -5.14
C MET A 94 -18.15 15.86 -6.25
N THR A 95 -17.52 16.97 -5.87
CA THR A 95 -16.75 17.80 -6.83
C THR A 95 -15.44 17.11 -7.20
N PRO A 96 -14.82 17.48 -8.35
CA PRO A 96 -13.47 16.99 -8.67
C PRO A 96 -12.43 17.32 -7.60
N ALA A 97 -12.57 18.43 -6.88
CA ALA A 97 -11.67 18.78 -5.78
C ALA A 97 -11.84 17.84 -4.57
N LEU A 98 -13.08 17.55 -4.19
CA LEU A 98 -13.39 16.60 -3.12
C LEU A 98 -12.90 15.19 -3.48
N LEU A 99 -13.13 14.73 -4.72
CA LEU A 99 -12.64 13.41 -5.16
C LEU A 99 -11.11 13.32 -5.12
N ARG A 100 -10.39 14.39 -5.49
CA ARG A 100 -8.91 14.42 -5.34
C ARG A 100 -8.48 14.36 -3.87
N HIS A 101 -9.23 15.02 -2.98
CA HIS A 101 -8.96 14.94 -1.55
C HIS A 101 -9.11 13.50 -1.05
N GLU A 102 -10.20 12.84 -1.39
CA GLU A 102 -10.47 11.45 -1.02
C GLU A 102 -9.47 10.46 -1.64
N GLN A 103 -9.05 10.71 -2.90
CA GLN A 103 -8.00 9.92 -3.54
C GLN A 103 -6.68 10.04 -2.78
N LEU A 104 -6.34 11.22 -2.28
CA LEU A 104 -5.06 11.43 -1.62
C LEU A 104 -4.95 10.69 -0.28
N HIS A 105 -6.04 10.46 0.44
CA HIS A 105 -6.08 9.53 1.57
C HIS A 105 -5.61 8.12 1.15
N PHE A 106 -6.10 7.63 0.02
CA PHE A 106 -5.71 6.33 -0.50
C PHE A 106 -4.24 6.30 -0.96
N ASP A 107 -3.75 7.41 -1.54
CA ASP A 107 -2.35 7.55 -1.96
C ASP A 107 -1.41 7.63 -0.75
N ILE A 108 -1.81 8.28 0.35
CA ILE A 108 -1.08 8.30 1.62
C ILE A 108 -0.96 6.87 2.18
N ALA A 109 -2.05 6.10 2.19
CA ALA A 109 -1.99 4.70 2.61
C ALA A 109 -0.98 3.89 1.79
N GLU A 110 -0.90 4.11 0.47
CA GLU A 110 0.09 3.42 -0.38
C GLU A 110 1.53 3.88 -0.09
N VAL A 111 1.78 5.16 0.20
CA VAL A 111 3.10 5.61 0.63
C VAL A 111 3.58 4.83 1.85
N TYR A 112 2.71 4.68 2.85
CA TYR A 112 3.06 3.96 4.09
C TYR A 112 3.13 2.45 3.87
N ALA A 113 2.33 1.87 2.99
CA ALA A 113 2.47 0.49 2.57
C ALA A 113 3.83 0.24 1.88
N ARG A 114 4.30 1.15 1.00
CA ARG A 114 5.63 1.07 0.37
C ARG A 114 6.76 1.21 1.40
N ARG A 115 6.65 2.13 2.35
CA ARG A 115 7.63 2.27 3.45
C ARG A 115 7.71 1.00 4.28
N LEU A 116 6.56 0.39 4.59
CA LEU A 116 6.54 -0.88 5.32
C LEU A 116 7.18 -2.01 4.50
N ARG A 117 6.86 -2.13 3.20
CA ARG A 117 7.52 -3.10 2.29
C ARG A 117 9.04 -2.91 2.25
N GLN A 118 9.52 -1.66 2.22
CA GLN A 118 10.94 -1.34 2.28
C GLN A 118 11.58 -1.84 3.59
N GLN A 119 10.94 -1.58 4.73
CA GLN A 119 11.42 -2.06 6.03
C GLN A 119 11.43 -3.58 6.12
N LEU A 120 10.36 -4.23 5.65
CA LEU A 120 10.24 -5.69 5.63
C LEU A 120 11.28 -6.35 4.71
N ALA A 121 11.57 -5.74 3.55
CA ALA A 121 12.59 -6.22 2.62
C ALA A 121 14.02 -6.10 3.21
N ALA A 122 14.25 -5.11 4.07
CA ALA A 122 15.53 -4.94 4.77
C ALA A 122 15.70 -5.89 5.96
N MET A 123 14.66 -6.63 6.36
CA MET A 123 14.73 -7.60 7.44
C MET A 123 15.42 -8.89 6.98
N HIS A 124 16.72 -8.96 7.13
CA HIS A 124 17.48 -10.19 6.89
C HIS A 124 17.36 -11.14 8.10
N THR A 125 16.19 -11.74 8.28
CA THR A 125 15.90 -12.62 9.43
C THR A 125 15.29 -13.94 9.00
N THR A 126 15.43 -14.93 9.87
CA THR A 126 14.77 -16.23 9.75
C THR A 126 13.49 -16.25 10.59
N CYS A 127 12.59 -17.17 10.27
CA CYS A 127 11.27 -17.22 10.92
C CYS A 127 11.36 -17.54 12.43
N ASP A 128 12.31 -18.38 12.83
CA ASP A 128 12.58 -18.71 14.23
C ASP A 128 13.12 -17.52 15.03
N ARG A 129 13.76 -16.55 14.37
CA ARG A 129 14.31 -15.34 14.98
C ARG A 129 13.38 -14.13 14.86
N LEU A 130 12.27 -14.26 14.15
CA LEU A 130 11.34 -13.14 13.88
C LEU A 130 10.77 -12.57 15.19
N GLY A 131 10.38 -13.44 16.15
CA GLY A 131 9.71 -13.04 17.39
C GLY A 131 8.52 -12.10 17.10
N GLY A 132 8.32 -11.09 17.93
CA GLY A 132 7.30 -10.05 17.72
C GLY A 132 7.75 -8.89 16.81
N THR A 133 8.85 -9.03 16.04
CA THR A 133 9.42 -7.91 15.27
C THR A 133 8.53 -7.50 14.11
N PHE A 134 7.91 -8.45 13.41
CA PHE A 134 6.96 -8.15 12.32
C PHE A 134 5.77 -7.35 12.83
N ASP A 135 5.13 -7.78 13.92
CA ASP A 135 3.98 -7.10 14.50
C ASP A 135 4.34 -5.68 14.96
N ARG A 136 5.50 -5.52 15.60
CA ARG A 136 5.97 -4.22 16.08
C ARG A 136 6.26 -3.25 14.96
N ILE A 137 6.90 -3.68 13.88
CA ILE A 137 7.16 -2.85 12.69
C ILE A 137 5.84 -2.50 11.98
N SER A 138 4.94 -3.46 11.82
CA SER A 138 3.63 -3.26 11.21
C SER A 138 2.79 -2.27 12.03
N GLN A 139 2.76 -2.41 13.35
CA GLN A 139 2.04 -1.50 14.24
C GLN A 139 2.63 -0.07 14.20
N ALA A 140 3.95 0.07 14.18
CA ALA A 140 4.61 1.37 14.08
C ALA A 140 4.28 2.06 12.74
N ALA A 141 4.29 1.29 11.63
CA ALA A 141 3.92 1.81 10.32
C ALA A 141 2.43 2.24 10.27
N TYR A 142 1.55 1.46 10.88
CA TYR A 142 0.12 1.79 11.00
C TYR A 142 -0.10 3.08 11.80
N THR A 143 0.56 3.22 12.96
CA THR A 143 0.46 4.44 13.79
C THR A 143 0.96 5.67 13.03
N ALA A 144 2.09 5.55 12.32
CA ALA A 144 2.64 6.64 11.52
C ALA A 144 1.73 7.02 10.35
N TRP A 145 1.09 6.04 9.72
CA TRP A 145 0.08 6.28 8.68
C TRP A 145 -1.14 7.02 9.23
N GLN A 146 -1.72 6.56 10.34
CA GLN A 146 -2.87 7.23 10.98
C GLN A 146 -2.54 8.70 11.33
N GLN A 147 -1.35 8.96 11.87
CA GLN A 147 -0.91 10.32 12.15
C GLN A 147 -0.84 11.18 10.89
N ALA A 148 -0.37 10.62 9.77
CA ALA A 148 -0.31 11.35 8.50
C ALA A 148 -1.69 11.66 7.93
N GLU A 149 -2.67 10.76 8.09
CA GLU A 149 -4.08 10.99 7.72
C GLU A 149 -4.67 12.16 8.53
N ASP A 150 -4.48 12.14 9.85
CA ASP A 150 -4.95 13.20 10.74
C ASP A 150 -4.28 14.56 10.42
N ASP A 151 -2.98 14.55 10.12
CA ASP A 151 -2.23 15.75 9.75
C ASP A 151 -2.71 16.30 8.41
N TYR A 152 -2.97 15.43 7.43
CA TYR A 152 -3.50 15.80 6.13
C TYR A 152 -4.87 16.47 6.23
N ASP A 153 -5.80 15.85 6.92
CA ASP A 153 -7.14 16.39 7.13
C ASP A 153 -7.10 17.74 7.85
N ARG A 154 -6.33 17.80 8.93
CA ARG A 154 -6.17 19.04 9.72
C ARG A 154 -5.57 20.16 8.89
N ASP A 155 -4.48 19.90 8.17
CA ASP A 155 -3.77 20.91 7.40
C ASP A 155 -4.60 21.43 6.23
N THR A 156 -5.31 20.54 5.54
CA THR A 156 -6.14 20.89 4.39
C THR A 156 -7.54 21.39 4.80
N ASN A 157 -7.89 21.30 6.08
CA ASN A 157 -9.25 21.50 6.58
C ASN A 157 -10.23 20.68 5.72
N HIS A 158 -9.98 19.36 5.63
CA HIS A 158 -10.76 18.41 4.81
C HIS A 158 -10.90 18.84 3.34
N GLY A 159 -9.79 19.25 2.73
CA GLY A 159 -9.72 19.65 1.32
C GLY A 159 -10.16 21.08 1.02
N LEU A 160 -10.61 21.86 2.00
CA LEU A 160 -11.06 23.24 1.82
C LEU A 160 -9.91 24.23 1.63
N GLN A 161 -8.70 23.89 2.09
CA GLN A 161 -7.49 24.70 1.93
C GLN A 161 -6.73 24.32 0.65
N HIS A 162 -7.14 24.86 -0.49
CA HIS A 162 -6.67 24.43 -1.81
C HIS A 162 -5.14 24.50 -2.00
N GLU A 163 -4.48 25.53 -1.45
CA GLU A 163 -3.02 25.64 -1.55
C GLU A 163 -2.31 24.56 -0.72
N ARG A 164 -2.84 24.23 0.44
CA ARG A 164 -2.30 23.16 1.28
C ARG A 164 -2.55 21.80 0.64
N GLN A 165 -3.74 21.61 0.08
CA GLN A 165 -4.08 20.43 -0.70
C GLN A 165 -3.05 20.20 -1.83
N ALA A 166 -2.76 21.21 -2.64
CA ALA A 166 -1.80 21.10 -3.73
C ALA A 166 -0.35 20.78 -3.25
N ARG A 167 0.05 21.29 -2.07
CA ARG A 167 1.34 20.93 -1.47
C ARG A 167 1.38 19.46 -1.04
N TRP A 168 0.33 18.98 -0.39
CA TRP A 168 0.20 17.58 0.01
C TRP A 168 0.20 16.64 -1.21
N GLU A 169 -0.57 16.96 -2.26
CA GLU A 169 -0.59 16.20 -3.53
C GLU A 169 0.83 16.09 -4.11
N THR A 170 1.56 17.21 -4.18
CA THR A 170 2.93 17.24 -4.70
C THR A 170 3.86 16.35 -3.87
N GLN A 171 3.79 16.46 -2.54
CA GLN A 171 4.65 15.71 -1.61
C GLN A 171 4.35 14.22 -1.66
N VAL A 172 3.08 13.81 -1.63
CA VAL A 172 2.67 12.41 -1.67
C VAL A 172 3.07 11.76 -2.99
N HIS A 173 2.82 12.43 -4.12
CA HIS A 173 3.22 11.93 -5.42
C HIS A 173 4.74 11.84 -5.58
N GLN A 174 5.52 12.74 -4.96
CA GLN A 174 6.96 12.62 -4.91
C GLN A 174 7.40 11.39 -4.13
N GLN A 175 6.83 11.16 -2.94
CA GLN A 175 7.12 9.99 -2.11
C GLN A 175 6.76 8.68 -2.82
N LEU A 176 5.64 8.63 -3.56
CA LEU A 176 5.28 7.47 -4.38
C LEU A 176 6.34 7.18 -5.47
N ARG A 177 6.90 8.22 -6.09
CA ARG A 177 8.00 8.05 -7.06
C ARG A 177 9.30 7.58 -6.41
N GLU A 178 9.69 8.18 -5.29
CA GLU A 178 10.89 7.80 -4.53
C GLU A 178 10.83 6.35 -4.03
N LEU A 179 9.65 5.87 -3.70
CA LEU A 179 9.38 4.51 -3.25
C LEU A 179 8.94 3.56 -4.39
N ALA A 180 9.21 3.91 -5.66
CA ALA A 180 8.77 3.11 -6.80
C ALA A 180 9.31 1.67 -6.79
N ALA A 181 10.52 1.44 -6.27
CA ALA A 181 11.10 0.10 -6.13
C ALA A 181 10.30 -0.82 -5.20
N PHE A 182 9.46 -0.25 -4.33
CA PHE A 182 8.60 -0.95 -3.39
C PHE A 182 7.12 -0.90 -3.78
N ALA A 183 6.80 -0.44 -4.99
CA ALA A 183 5.46 -0.59 -5.54
C ALA A 183 5.12 -2.07 -5.73
N GLU A 184 3.85 -2.45 -5.49
CA GLU A 184 3.42 -3.76 -5.97
C GLU A 184 3.39 -3.77 -7.49
N LYS A 185 3.74 -4.92 -8.05
CA LYS A 185 3.57 -5.11 -9.49
C LYS A 185 2.07 -5.21 -9.76
N ASP A 186 1.57 -4.36 -10.64
CA ASP A 186 0.21 -4.52 -11.17
C ASP A 186 0.08 -5.94 -11.75
N ALA A 187 -0.94 -6.70 -11.30
CA ALA A 187 -1.16 -8.07 -11.69
C ALA A 187 -1.84 -8.13 -13.06
#